data_b2f99139bd31bd5dd84a0eda2dc1f75c
#
_entry.id   b2f99139bd31bd5dd84a0eda2dc1f75c
#
_cell.length_a   1.000
_cell.length_b   1.000
_cell.length_c   1.000
_cell.angle_alpha   90.00
_cell.angle_beta   90.00
_cell.angle_gamma   90.00
#
_symmetry.space_group_name_H-M   'P 1'
#
loop_
_entity.id
_entity.type
_entity.pdbx_description
1 polymer ?
#
loop_
_entity_poly.entity_id
_entity_poly.type
_entity_poly.pdbx_seq_one_letter_code
_entity_poly.pdbx_strand_id
1 'polypeptide(L)'
;MTYTDLVFDLYGTLVDIHTEENDAVWEKTALYFGYYGAHYTGAALKEAFTRAMAAREARAGQSYECFPDIPFEQVMAELFRDKGVTEKADALGVNATQLFRIASTEYLRLYPGVLEALAELRSRGYRLWLLSNAQRVFTAYELRSLGLGRQLDGICLSSDYGCRKPDVRFFRVLMEERGLDVSRCLMIGNDRETDIAGAQAAGLATLYMHTNLTPPDQAAADPALAIGAAPAGNRHHEYEGSDWIRLAGLISTL
;
A
#
# COMPACT_ATOMS: atom_id res chain seq x y z
N MET A 1 22.96 2.11 16.69
CA MET A 1 21.72 2.16 15.89
C MET A 1 22.10 2.63 14.49
N THR A 2 22.07 1.72 13.53
CA THR A 2 22.44 1.99 12.13
C THR A 2 21.34 2.79 11.43
N TYR A 3 20.09 2.39 11.63
CA TYR A 3 18.91 3.05 11.08
C TYR A 3 18.24 3.94 12.12
N THR A 4 17.61 5.02 11.68
CA THR A 4 16.79 5.93 12.50
C THR A 4 15.37 6.03 12.00
N ASP A 5 15.16 5.67 10.74
CA ASP A 5 13.90 5.81 10.04
C ASP A 5 13.46 4.45 9.49
N LEU A 6 12.30 3.98 9.95
CA LEU A 6 11.71 2.75 9.49
C LEU A 6 10.53 3.08 8.57
N VAL A 7 10.59 2.62 7.35
CA VAL A 7 9.58 2.83 6.32
C VAL A 7 8.83 1.53 6.12
N PHE A 8 7.52 1.51 6.40
CA PHE A 8 6.70 0.31 6.31
C PHE A 8 5.81 0.33 5.08
N ASP A 9 5.67 -0.80 4.43
CA ASP A 9 4.47 -1.07 3.65
C ASP A 9 3.28 -1.37 4.57
N LEU A 10 2.05 -1.42 4.01
CA LEU A 10 0.82 -1.61 4.78
C LEU A 10 0.28 -3.03 4.67
N TYR A 11 -0.28 -3.37 3.50
CA TYR A 11 -1.00 -4.62 3.29
C TYR A 11 -0.02 -5.77 3.03
N GLY A 12 -0.14 -6.83 3.83
CA GLY A 12 0.82 -7.92 3.83
C GLY A 12 2.02 -7.69 4.75
N THR A 13 2.20 -6.47 5.27
CA THR A 13 3.28 -6.10 6.19
C THR A 13 2.74 -5.79 7.59
N LEU A 14 2.00 -4.72 7.77
CA LEU A 14 1.35 -4.35 9.04
C LEU A 14 -0.08 -4.90 9.15
N VAL A 15 -0.74 -5.06 8.01
CA VAL A 15 -2.16 -5.39 7.89
C VAL A 15 -2.34 -6.68 7.10
N ASP A 16 -3.01 -7.65 7.74
CA ASP A 16 -3.54 -8.85 7.11
C ASP A 16 -4.94 -8.54 6.54
N ILE A 17 -5.09 -8.69 5.24
CA ILE A 17 -6.33 -8.37 4.53
C ILE A 17 -6.67 -9.46 3.51
N HIS A 18 -7.96 -9.68 3.33
CA HIS A 18 -8.46 -10.44 2.18
C HIS A 18 -9.55 -9.67 1.48
N THR A 19 -9.39 -9.49 0.18
CA THR A 19 -10.37 -8.85 -0.70
C THR A 19 -10.69 -9.74 -1.88
N GLU A 20 -11.96 -9.80 -2.26
CA GLU A 20 -12.44 -10.56 -3.41
C GLU A 20 -13.29 -9.67 -4.32
N GLU A 21 -12.72 -9.24 -5.42
CA GLU A 21 -13.36 -8.34 -6.40
C GLU A 21 -14.15 -9.14 -7.47
N ASN A 22 -15.05 -10.01 -6.99
CA ASN A 22 -15.85 -10.88 -7.85
C ASN A 22 -17.03 -10.16 -8.53
N ASP A 23 -17.74 -10.88 -9.38
CA ASP A 23 -18.85 -10.31 -10.15
C ASP A 23 -19.99 -9.80 -9.25
N ALA A 24 -20.23 -10.42 -8.08
CA ALA A 24 -21.25 -9.95 -7.14
C ALA A 24 -20.93 -8.57 -6.55
N VAL A 25 -19.66 -8.25 -6.36
CA VAL A 25 -19.20 -6.91 -5.94
C VAL A 25 -19.49 -5.89 -7.03
N TRP A 26 -19.20 -6.22 -8.27
CA TRP A 26 -19.48 -5.34 -9.42
C TRP A 26 -20.99 -5.14 -9.64
N GLU A 27 -21.83 -6.17 -9.45
CA GLU A 27 -23.28 -6.04 -9.52
C GLU A 27 -23.82 -5.11 -8.42
N LYS A 28 -23.34 -5.23 -7.18
CA LYS A 28 -23.73 -4.33 -6.09
C LYS A 28 -23.30 -2.89 -6.38
N THR A 29 -22.11 -2.70 -6.94
CA THR A 29 -21.61 -1.38 -7.32
C THR A 29 -22.44 -0.79 -8.46
N ALA A 30 -22.78 -1.58 -9.48
CA ALA A 30 -23.66 -1.16 -10.58
C ALA A 30 -25.06 -0.78 -10.08
N LEU A 31 -25.59 -1.51 -9.10
CA LEU A 31 -26.86 -1.17 -8.46
C LEU A 31 -26.79 0.21 -7.79
N TYR A 32 -25.69 0.51 -7.08
CA TYR A 32 -25.45 1.84 -6.50
C TYR A 32 -25.45 2.93 -7.58
N PHE A 33 -24.77 2.72 -8.71
CA PHE A 33 -24.80 3.64 -9.85
C PHE A 33 -26.22 3.88 -10.35
N GLY A 34 -27.01 2.79 -10.47
CA GLY A 34 -28.41 2.83 -10.90
C GLY A 34 -29.33 3.69 -10.01
N TYR A 35 -29.10 3.69 -8.68
CA TYR A 35 -29.84 4.55 -7.74
C TYR A 35 -29.73 6.04 -8.06
N TYR A 36 -28.63 6.44 -8.71
CA TYR A 36 -28.36 7.81 -9.10
C TYR A 36 -28.56 8.08 -10.60
N GLY A 37 -29.15 7.12 -11.33
CA GLY A 37 -29.49 7.25 -12.74
C GLY A 37 -28.40 6.83 -13.72
N ALA A 38 -27.24 6.36 -13.24
CA ALA A 38 -26.16 5.86 -14.09
C ALA A 38 -26.30 4.34 -14.27
N HIS A 39 -27.04 3.89 -15.29
CA HIS A 39 -27.37 2.49 -15.48
C HIS A 39 -26.24 1.69 -16.16
N TYR A 40 -25.72 0.70 -15.45
CA TYR A 40 -24.78 -0.32 -15.89
C TYR A 40 -25.25 -1.69 -15.42
N THR A 41 -24.85 -2.77 -16.10
CA THR A 41 -24.72 -4.10 -15.48
C THR A 41 -23.37 -4.17 -14.77
N GLY A 42 -23.20 -5.12 -13.83
CA GLY A 42 -21.90 -5.31 -13.16
C GLY A 42 -20.76 -5.53 -14.14
N ALA A 43 -20.97 -6.41 -15.14
CA ALA A 43 -19.98 -6.67 -16.19
C ALA A 43 -19.64 -5.42 -17.02
N ALA A 44 -20.64 -4.61 -17.40
CA ALA A 44 -20.42 -3.39 -18.16
C ALA A 44 -19.70 -2.31 -17.33
N LEU A 45 -19.97 -2.22 -16.02
CA LEU A 45 -19.28 -1.31 -15.11
C LEU A 45 -17.81 -1.71 -14.94
N LYS A 46 -17.53 -3.00 -14.70
CA LYS A 46 -16.19 -3.57 -14.62
C LYS A 46 -15.38 -3.27 -15.87
N GLU A 47 -15.94 -3.52 -17.05
CA GLU A 47 -15.29 -3.24 -18.32
C GLU A 47 -15.02 -1.73 -18.51
N ALA A 48 -15.99 -0.87 -18.21
CA ALA A 48 -15.83 0.58 -18.31
C ALA A 48 -14.75 1.10 -17.35
N PHE A 49 -14.73 0.60 -16.11
CA PHE A 49 -13.70 0.93 -15.12
C PHE A 49 -12.31 0.51 -15.60
N THR A 50 -12.14 -0.74 -16.03
CA THR A 50 -10.86 -1.27 -16.51
C THR A 50 -10.34 -0.48 -17.70
N ARG A 51 -11.22 -0.15 -18.66
CA ARG A 51 -10.87 0.67 -19.82
C ARG A 51 -10.47 2.09 -19.45
N ALA A 52 -11.19 2.73 -18.52
CA ALA A 52 -10.87 4.07 -18.04
C ALA A 52 -9.55 4.12 -17.27
N MET A 53 -9.27 3.11 -16.44
CA MET A 53 -7.98 2.95 -15.76
C MET A 53 -6.82 2.83 -16.77
N ALA A 54 -6.92 1.90 -17.71
CA ALA A 54 -5.89 1.69 -18.73
C ALA A 54 -5.64 2.95 -19.59
N ALA A 55 -6.69 3.70 -19.94
CA ALA A 55 -6.55 4.94 -20.68
C ALA A 55 -5.82 6.03 -19.89
N ARG A 56 -6.01 6.10 -18.58
CA ARG A 56 -5.32 7.06 -17.70
C ARG A 56 -3.87 6.66 -17.47
N GLU A 57 -3.60 5.38 -17.24
CA GLU A 57 -2.24 4.84 -17.11
C GLU A 57 -1.42 5.12 -18.38
N ALA A 58 -2.00 4.89 -19.55
CA ALA A 58 -1.36 5.17 -20.83
C ALA A 58 -1.01 6.66 -21.03
N ARG A 59 -1.81 7.58 -20.47
CA ARG A 59 -1.55 9.03 -20.54
C ARG A 59 -0.49 9.50 -19.54
N ALA A 60 -0.35 8.82 -18.42
CA ALA A 60 0.56 9.22 -17.35
C ALA A 60 2.04 9.02 -17.71
N GLY A 61 2.33 8.34 -18.79
CA GLY A 61 3.67 8.11 -19.34
C GLY A 61 3.97 6.62 -19.51
N GLN A 62 4.70 6.32 -20.58
CA GLN A 62 5.03 4.94 -20.96
C GLN A 62 6.52 4.63 -20.77
N SER A 63 7.23 5.30 -19.85
CA SER A 63 8.58 4.88 -19.55
C SER A 63 8.54 3.58 -18.73
N TYR A 64 9.50 2.70 -18.99
CA TYR A 64 9.69 1.45 -18.25
C TYR A 64 9.77 1.64 -16.72
N GLU A 65 10.16 2.85 -16.29
CA GLU A 65 10.31 3.22 -14.88
C GLU A 65 9.08 3.96 -14.32
N CYS A 66 8.01 4.12 -15.09
CA CYS A 66 6.83 4.86 -14.66
C CYS A 66 5.72 3.91 -14.21
N PHE A 67 5.40 3.96 -12.94
CA PHE A 67 4.30 3.20 -12.33
C PHE A 67 3.23 4.18 -11.81
N PRO A 68 2.30 4.63 -12.69
CA PRO A 68 1.27 5.57 -12.30
C PRO A 68 0.28 4.92 -11.33
N ASP A 69 -0.22 5.71 -10.39
CA ASP A 69 -1.37 5.34 -9.57
C ASP A 69 -2.53 6.31 -9.82
N ILE A 70 -3.66 5.76 -10.20
CA ILE A 70 -4.85 6.52 -10.57
C ILE A 70 -5.86 6.45 -9.41
N PRO A 71 -6.31 7.61 -8.88
CA PRO A 71 -7.35 7.62 -7.85
C PRO A 71 -8.67 7.01 -8.36
N PHE A 72 -9.11 5.93 -7.72
CA PHE A 72 -10.29 5.17 -8.14
C PHE A 72 -11.56 6.00 -8.11
N GLU A 73 -11.71 6.88 -7.12
CA GLU A 73 -12.85 7.76 -6.99
C GLU A 73 -13.02 8.71 -8.18
N GLN A 74 -11.91 9.12 -8.81
CA GLN A 74 -11.97 9.96 -10.01
C GLN A 74 -12.48 9.18 -11.21
N VAL A 75 -12.09 7.90 -11.33
CA VAL A 75 -12.59 7.02 -12.39
C VAL A 75 -14.07 6.72 -12.18
N MET A 76 -14.48 6.40 -10.96
CA MET A 76 -15.90 6.18 -10.64
C MET A 76 -16.74 7.43 -10.92
N ALA A 77 -16.22 8.61 -10.59
CA ALA A 77 -16.91 9.89 -10.89
C ALA A 77 -17.06 10.14 -12.40
N GLU A 78 -16.04 9.78 -13.20
CA GLU A 78 -16.10 9.86 -14.67
C GLU A 78 -17.20 8.95 -15.22
N LEU A 79 -17.30 7.72 -14.72
CA LEU A 79 -18.32 6.76 -15.13
C LEU A 79 -19.75 7.23 -14.81
N PHE A 80 -19.97 7.98 -13.73
CA PHE A 80 -21.23 8.68 -13.49
C PHE A 80 -21.51 9.74 -14.58
N ARG A 81 -20.51 10.56 -14.91
CA ARG A 81 -20.64 11.60 -15.95
C ARG A 81 -20.91 11.02 -17.33
N ASP A 82 -20.30 9.89 -17.67
CA ASP A 82 -20.53 9.17 -18.95
C ASP A 82 -21.99 8.74 -19.13
N LYS A 83 -22.76 8.62 -18.04
CA LYS A 83 -24.19 8.33 -18.03
C LYS A 83 -25.07 9.58 -17.83
N GLY A 84 -24.48 10.77 -17.92
CA GLY A 84 -25.20 12.04 -17.78
C GLY A 84 -25.44 12.48 -16.33
N VAL A 85 -24.90 11.77 -15.35
CA VAL A 85 -24.98 12.15 -13.93
C VAL A 85 -23.80 13.04 -13.60
N THR A 86 -24.00 14.36 -13.73
CA THR A 86 -22.93 15.36 -13.51
C THR A 86 -23.00 16.01 -12.13
N GLU A 87 -24.22 16.20 -11.60
CA GLU A 87 -24.41 16.75 -10.26
C GLU A 87 -23.84 15.78 -9.21
N LYS A 88 -22.97 16.30 -8.34
CA LYS A 88 -22.32 15.54 -7.26
C LYS A 88 -21.51 14.32 -7.71
N ALA A 89 -21.13 14.23 -8.99
CA ALA A 89 -20.40 13.08 -9.52
C ALA A 89 -19.13 12.75 -8.72
N ASP A 90 -18.38 13.75 -8.25
CA ASP A 90 -17.18 13.52 -7.44
C ASP A 90 -17.50 12.86 -6.09
N ALA A 91 -18.53 13.34 -5.40
CA ALA A 91 -18.98 12.73 -4.14
C ALA A 91 -19.55 11.32 -4.36
N LEU A 92 -20.27 11.10 -5.46
CA LEU A 92 -20.76 9.77 -5.84
C LEU A 92 -19.60 8.83 -6.18
N GLY A 93 -18.56 9.31 -6.84
CA GLY A 93 -17.35 8.54 -7.12
C GLY A 93 -16.63 8.09 -5.85
N VAL A 94 -16.47 8.97 -4.87
CA VAL A 94 -15.94 8.63 -3.55
C VAL A 94 -16.78 7.53 -2.89
N ASN A 95 -18.10 7.73 -2.81
CA ASN A 95 -18.99 6.77 -2.17
C ASN A 95 -19.01 5.41 -2.89
N ALA A 96 -19.00 5.40 -4.23
CA ALA A 96 -18.94 4.17 -5.02
C ALA A 96 -17.64 3.39 -4.77
N THR A 97 -16.50 4.08 -4.68
CA THR A 97 -15.21 3.46 -4.40
C THR A 97 -15.17 2.88 -2.98
N GLN A 98 -15.72 3.60 -2.00
CA GLN A 98 -15.82 3.10 -0.62
C GLN A 98 -16.77 1.90 -0.53
N LEU A 99 -17.91 1.94 -1.23
CA LEU A 99 -18.83 0.80 -1.31
C LEU A 99 -18.15 -0.42 -1.94
N PHE A 100 -17.45 -0.22 -3.06
CA PHE A 100 -16.69 -1.29 -3.72
C PHE A 100 -15.67 -1.93 -2.76
N ARG A 101 -14.89 -1.10 -2.04
CA ARG A 101 -13.93 -1.57 -1.03
C ARG A 101 -14.61 -2.38 0.08
N ILE A 102 -15.70 -1.86 0.65
CA ILE A 102 -16.46 -2.56 1.71
C ILE A 102 -17.04 -3.88 1.19
N ALA A 103 -17.61 -3.87 -0.02
CA ALA A 103 -18.25 -5.06 -0.60
C ALA A 103 -17.25 -6.14 -1.01
N SER A 104 -16.00 -5.78 -1.32
CA SER A 104 -14.94 -6.73 -1.68
C SER A 104 -14.12 -7.22 -0.47
N THR A 105 -14.15 -6.52 0.67
CA THR A 105 -13.34 -6.89 1.83
C THR A 105 -14.01 -7.99 2.66
N GLU A 106 -13.36 -9.14 2.77
CA GLU A 106 -13.78 -10.22 3.67
C GLU A 106 -13.29 -9.98 5.09
N TYR A 107 -12.02 -9.64 5.26
CA TYR A 107 -11.48 -9.20 6.53
C TYR A 107 -10.35 -8.18 6.35
N LEU A 108 -10.18 -7.37 7.40
CA LEU A 108 -9.12 -6.37 7.54
C LEU A 108 -8.70 -6.34 9.01
N ARG A 109 -7.46 -6.70 9.31
CA ARG A 109 -6.95 -6.77 10.67
C ARG A 109 -5.44 -6.51 10.73
N LEU A 110 -4.94 -6.08 11.86
CA LEU A 110 -3.50 -6.04 12.09
C LEU A 110 -2.93 -7.45 12.24
N TYR A 111 -1.69 -7.64 11.81
CA TYR A 111 -0.94 -8.80 12.29
C TYR A 111 -0.76 -8.72 13.81
N PRO A 112 -0.69 -9.88 14.51
CA PRO A 112 -0.52 -9.90 15.96
C PRO A 112 0.72 -9.12 16.41
N GLY A 113 0.56 -8.27 17.43
CA GLY A 113 1.64 -7.53 18.05
C GLY A 113 2.11 -6.27 17.30
N VAL A 114 1.46 -5.87 16.21
CA VAL A 114 1.89 -4.69 15.42
C VAL A 114 1.89 -3.41 16.25
N LEU A 115 0.82 -3.09 16.97
CA LEU A 115 0.75 -1.83 17.72
C LEU A 115 1.79 -1.78 18.84
N GLU A 116 1.98 -2.89 19.54
CA GLU A 116 2.98 -3.04 20.60
C GLU A 116 4.40 -2.88 20.03
N ALA A 117 4.69 -3.52 18.90
CA ALA A 117 5.97 -3.43 18.22
C ALA A 117 6.28 -2.00 17.75
N LEU A 118 5.31 -1.31 17.13
CA LEU A 118 5.48 0.08 16.71
C LEU A 118 5.71 1.00 17.92
N ALA A 119 4.97 0.81 19.03
CA ALA A 119 5.16 1.58 20.25
C ALA A 119 6.56 1.33 20.85
N GLU A 120 7.03 0.10 20.85
CA GLU A 120 8.38 -0.26 21.30
C GLU A 120 9.47 0.39 20.43
N LEU A 121 9.36 0.30 19.12
CA LEU A 121 10.30 0.94 18.18
C LEU A 121 10.36 2.45 18.39
N ARG A 122 9.21 3.12 18.57
CA ARG A 122 9.16 4.54 18.90
C ARG A 122 9.84 4.84 20.23
N SER A 123 9.63 4.03 21.26
CA SER A 123 10.27 4.21 22.59
C SER A 123 11.79 4.11 22.52
N ARG A 124 12.31 3.39 21.54
CA ARG A 124 13.74 3.26 21.23
C ARG A 124 14.29 4.40 20.36
N GLY A 125 13.46 5.36 19.95
CA GLY A 125 13.85 6.56 19.21
C GLY A 125 13.79 6.42 17.69
N TYR A 126 13.19 5.36 17.13
CA TYR A 126 12.93 5.28 15.69
C TYR A 126 11.78 6.21 15.28
N ARG A 127 11.90 6.81 14.10
CA ARG A 127 10.80 7.47 13.40
C ARG A 127 10.13 6.45 12.47
N LEU A 128 8.80 6.44 12.45
CA LEU A 128 8.02 5.41 11.77
C LEU A 128 7.21 6.03 10.62
N TRP A 129 7.44 5.56 9.40
CA TRP A 129 6.85 6.09 8.18
C TRP A 129 6.07 5.02 7.44
N LEU A 130 4.98 5.38 6.80
CA LEU A 130 4.24 4.51 5.90
C LEU A 130 4.47 4.94 4.45
N LEU A 131 4.80 3.98 3.58
CA LEU A 131 4.89 4.15 2.14
C LEU A 131 4.17 2.98 1.45
N SER A 132 2.93 3.19 1.06
CA SER A 132 2.05 2.11 0.58
C SER A 132 1.43 2.38 -0.78
N ASN A 133 1.38 1.34 -1.62
CA ASN A 133 0.58 1.31 -2.84
C ASN A 133 -0.90 1.17 -2.44
N ALA A 134 -1.57 2.30 -2.23
CA ALA A 134 -2.90 2.32 -1.64
C ALA A 134 -3.73 3.54 -2.05
N GLN A 135 -5.03 3.35 -2.10
CA GLN A 135 -6.01 4.38 -2.44
C GLN A 135 -6.48 5.12 -1.17
N ARG A 136 -6.17 6.41 -1.06
CA ARG A 136 -6.52 7.23 0.12
C ARG A 136 -8.01 7.19 0.46
N VAL A 137 -8.86 7.14 -0.53
CA VAL A 137 -10.32 7.22 -0.41
C VAL A 137 -10.92 6.22 0.60
N PHE A 138 -10.26 5.08 0.82
CA PHE A 138 -10.65 4.08 1.83
C PHE A 138 -9.54 3.79 2.85
N THR A 139 -8.26 3.82 2.44
CA THR A 139 -7.14 3.49 3.34
C THR A 139 -7.03 4.47 4.52
N ALA A 140 -7.40 5.74 4.34
CA ALA A 140 -7.41 6.72 5.43
C ALA A 140 -8.36 6.33 6.57
N TYR A 141 -9.50 5.72 6.27
CA TYR A 141 -10.41 5.16 7.27
C TYR A 141 -9.81 3.91 7.93
N GLU A 142 -9.25 3.00 7.15
CA GLU A 142 -8.66 1.75 7.62
C GLU A 142 -7.51 2.01 8.62
N LEU A 143 -6.61 2.95 8.31
CA LEU A 143 -5.54 3.36 9.21
C LEU A 143 -6.07 3.92 10.55
N ARG A 144 -7.18 4.68 10.52
CA ARG A 144 -7.81 5.20 11.74
C ARG A 144 -8.46 4.09 12.56
N SER A 145 -9.23 3.22 11.91
CA SER A 145 -9.96 2.13 12.58
C SER A 145 -9.02 1.11 13.20
N LEU A 146 -7.88 0.86 12.59
CA LEU A 146 -6.83 -0.03 13.09
C LEU A 146 -5.89 0.63 14.11
N GLY A 147 -6.03 1.94 14.38
CA GLY A 147 -5.19 2.67 15.33
C GLY A 147 -3.79 3.01 14.82
N LEU A 148 -3.46 2.69 13.55
CA LEU A 148 -2.13 2.92 12.96
C LEU A 148 -1.78 4.40 12.79
N GLY A 149 -2.76 5.24 12.48
CA GLY A 149 -2.52 6.66 12.21
C GLY A 149 -1.85 7.44 13.36
N ARG A 150 -1.93 6.93 14.60
CA ARG A 150 -1.29 7.55 15.78
C ARG A 150 0.11 7.01 16.05
N GLN A 151 0.47 5.91 15.42
CA GLN A 151 1.77 5.25 15.59
C GLN A 151 2.82 5.76 14.58
N LEU A 152 2.39 6.40 13.51
CA LEU A 152 3.23 6.79 12.39
C LEU A 152 3.54 8.29 12.43
N ASP A 153 4.79 8.66 12.14
CA ASP A 153 5.25 10.04 12.03
C ASP A 153 4.87 10.68 10.68
N GLY A 154 4.58 9.83 9.67
CA GLY A 154 4.02 10.28 8.40
C GLY A 154 3.51 9.12 7.55
N ILE A 155 2.60 9.45 6.63
CA ILE A 155 1.88 8.50 5.79
C ILE A 155 1.90 9.00 4.35
N CYS A 156 2.48 8.21 3.44
CA CYS A 156 2.47 8.41 2.00
C CYS A 156 1.68 7.28 1.34
N LEU A 157 0.59 7.63 0.68
CA LEU A 157 -0.24 6.71 -0.09
C LEU A 157 -0.11 7.06 -1.57
N SER A 158 0.14 6.08 -2.42
CA SER A 158 0.48 6.25 -3.83
C SER A 158 -0.55 7.07 -4.61
N SER A 159 -1.84 6.91 -4.32
CA SER A 159 -2.91 7.68 -4.97
C SER A 159 -2.84 9.19 -4.75
N ASP A 160 -2.15 9.66 -3.69
CA ASP A 160 -1.96 11.10 -3.45
C ASP A 160 -0.90 11.71 -4.37
N TYR A 161 0.02 10.89 -4.85
CA TYR A 161 1.22 11.32 -5.58
C TYR A 161 1.18 10.93 -7.06
N GLY A 162 0.18 10.15 -7.46
CA GLY A 162 0.03 9.68 -8.84
C GLY A 162 1.12 8.71 -9.30
N CYS A 163 1.90 8.16 -8.39
CA CYS A 163 2.90 7.12 -8.65
C CYS A 163 2.99 6.13 -7.50
N ARG A 164 3.33 4.88 -7.81
CA ARG A 164 3.37 3.77 -6.87
C ARG A 164 4.72 3.04 -6.91
N LYS A 165 5.08 2.33 -5.85
CA LYS A 165 6.23 1.41 -5.84
C LYS A 165 6.08 0.39 -6.99
N PRO A 166 7.15 0.01 -7.69
CA PRO A 166 8.56 0.27 -7.41
C PRO A 166 9.11 1.58 -7.99
N ASP A 167 8.29 2.52 -8.45
CA ASP A 167 8.75 3.80 -8.97
C ASP A 167 9.61 4.54 -7.94
N VAL A 168 10.87 4.77 -8.27
CA VAL A 168 11.84 5.44 -7.40
C VAL A 168 11.38 6.85 -6.99
N ARG A 169 10.55 7.52 -7.81
CA ARG A 169 9.99 8.84 -7.49
C ARG A 169 9.12 8.79 -6.24
N PHE A 170 8.36 7.69 -6.04
CA PHE A 170 7.50 7.56 -4.87
C PHE A 170 8.33 7.40 -3.56
N PHE A 171 9.46 6.70 -3.60
CA PHE A 171 10.40 6.67 -2.47
C PHE A 171 11.02 8.05 -2.22
N ARG A 172 11.43 8.76 -3.28
CA ARG A 172 12.02 10.11 -3.17
C ARG A 172 11.06 11.11 -2.56
N VAL A 173 9.78 11.05 -2.89
CA VAL A 173 8.75 11.92 -2.27
C VAL A 173 8.82 11.83 -0.74
N LEU A 174 8.83 10.62 -0.17
CA LEU A 174 8.95 10.46 1.27
C LEU A 174 10.27 11.04 1.80
N MET A 175 11.40 10.75 1.13
CA MET A 175 12.73 11.22 1.56
C MET A 175 12.80 12.76 1.55
N GLU A 176 12.34 13.39 0.47
CA GLU A 176 12.41 14.85 0.28
C GLU A 176 11.44 15.61 1.18
N GLU A 177 10.15 15.19 1.24
CA GLU A 177 9.15 15.86 2.05
C GLU A 177 9.44 15.80 3.56
N ARG A 178 10.13 14.77 4.02
CA ARG A 178 10.42 14.54 5.44
C ARG A 178 11.86 14.80 5.81
N GLY A 179 12.72 15.14 4.85
CA GLY A 179 14.14 15.41 5.08
C GLY A 179 14.87 14.19 5.63
N LEU A 180 14.61 13.00 5.07
CA LEU A 180 15.20 11.76 5.57
C LEU A 180 16.54 11.48 4.92
N ASP A 181 17.50 10.99 5.71
CA ASP A 181 18.77 10.47 5.22
C ASP A 181 18.57 9.03 4.73
N VAL A 182 18.63 8.83 3.42
CA VAL A 182 18.47 7.53 2.75
C VAL A 182 19.37 6.44 3.35
N SER A 183 20.61 6.82 3.77
CA SER A 183 21.57 5.89 4.35
C SER A 183 21.12 5.32 5.71
N ARG A 184 20.20 6.02 6.38
CA ARG A 184 19.66 5.68 7.70
C ARG A 184 18.22 5.18 7.66
N CYS A 185 17.69 4.94 6.46
CA CYS A 185 16.34 4.42 6.26
C CYS A 185 16.37 2.90 6.01
N LEU A 186 15.41 2.19 6.62
CA LEU A 186 15.15 0.77 6.39
C LEU A 186 13.72 0.61 5.87
N MET A 187 13.56 0.15 4.63
CA MET A 187 12.26 -0.25 4.08
C MET A 187 11.91 -1.66 4.55
N ILE A 188 10.71 -1.83 5.07
CA ILE A 188 10.16 -3.09 5.58
C ILE A 188 8.89 -3.39 4.79
N GLY A 189 8.88 -4.50 4.05
CA GLY A 189 7.77 -4.87 3.17
C GLY A 189 7.75 -6.35 2.83
N ASN A 190 6.65 -6.81 2.22
CA ASN A 190 6.40 -8.22 1.89
C ASN A 190 6.37 -8.53 0.38
N ASP A 191 6.63 -7.55 -0.46
CA ASP A 191 6.69 -7.72 -1.91
C ASP A 191 8.09 -7.43 -2.44
N ARG A 192 8.71 -8.45 -3.05
CA ARG A 192 10.08 -8.37 -3.55
C ARG A 192 10.25 -7.32 -4.64
N GLU A 193 9.26 -7.17 -5.52
CA GLU A 193 9.35 -6.27 -6.65
C GLU A 193 9.07 -4.82 -6.23
N THR A 194 7.95 -4.61 -5.56
CA THR A 194 7.51 -3.25 -5.25
C THR A 194 8.24 -2.66 -4.06
N ASP A 195 8.37 -3.40 -2.94
CA ASP A 195 8.98 -2.90 -1.72
C ASP A 195 10.50 -2.98 -1.77
N ILE A 196 11.02 -4.18 -2.07
CA ILE A 196 12.45 -4.47 -1.88
C ILE A 196 13.26 -3.91 -3.06
N ALA A 197 12.95 -4.31 -4.30
CA ALA A 197 13.68 -3.84 -5.46
C ALA A 197 13.53 -2.33 -5.66
N GLY A 198 12.33 -1.78 -5.45
CA GLY A 198 12.08 -0.34 -5.53
C GLY A 198 12.88 0.45 -4.49
N ALA A 199 12.90 0.00 -3.24
CA ALA A 199 13.69 0.64 -2.17
C ALA A 199 15.20 0.56 -2.44
N GLN A 200 15.71 -0.59 -2.90
CA GLN A 200 17.11 -0.76 -3.27
C GLN A 200 17.51 0.17 -4.41
N ALA A 201 16.67 0.31 -5.44
CA ALA A 201 16.87 1.24 -6.54
C ALA A 201 16.87 2.71 -6.07
N ALA A 202 16.11 3.02 -5.00
CA ALA A 202 16.12 4.33 -4.36
C ALA A 202 17.27 4.53 -3.35
N GLY A 203 18.08 3.49 -3.09
CA GLY A 203 19.25 3.53 -2.20
C GLY A 203 18.97 3.23 -0.72
N LEU A 204 17.76 2.77 -0.36
CA LEU A 204 17.44 2.39 1.00
C LEU A 204 18.01 0.99 1.35
N ALA A 205 18.19 0.74 2.64
CA ALA A 205 18.30 -0.62 3.16
C ALA A 205 16.92 -1.28 3.18
N THR A 206 16.88 -2.61 3.18
CA THR A 206 15.62 -3.36 3.06
C THR A 206 15.53 -4.51 4.06
N LEU A 207 14.34 -4.75 4.55
CA LEU A 207 13.94 -5.94 5.30
C LEU A 207 12.72 -6.56 4.63
N TYR A 208 12.93 -7.70 4.00
CA TYR A 208 11.88 -8.46 3.34
C TYR A 208 11.18 -9.39 4.33
N MET A 209 9.88 -9.22 4.48
CA MET A 209 9.04 -10.05 5.35
C MET A 209 8.30 -11.11 4.53
N HIS A 210 8.49 -12.38 4.87
CA HIS A 210 7.75 -13.49 4.29
C HIS A 210 6.48 -13.75 5.09
N THR A 211 5.36 -13.14 4.68
CA THR A 211 4.05 -13.29 5.33
C THR A 211 3.11 -14.18 4.50
N ASN A 212 1.89 -14.43 5.01
CA ASN A 212 0.85 -15.15 4.26
C ASN A 212 0.38 -14.43 2.98
N LEU A 213 0.68 -13.13 2.84
CA LEU A 213 0.37 -12.34 1.64
C LEU A 213 1.58 -12.11 0.72
N THR A 214 2.72 -12.70 1.03
CA THR A 214 3.86 -12.73 0.10
C THR A 214 3.48 -13.53 -1.15
N PRO A 215 3.75 -13.00 -2.36
CA PRO A 215 3.46 -13.73 -3.59
C PRO A 215 4.08 -15.13 -3.58
N PRO A 216 3.36 -16.18 -4.03
CA PRO A 216 3.81 -17.57 -3.92
C PRO A 216 5.14 -17.88 -4.63
N ASP A 217 5.43 -17.17 -5.70
CA ASP A 217 6.69 -17.27 -6.45
C ASP A 217 7.89 -16.60 -5.75
N GLN A 218 7.61 -15.85 -4.68
CA GLN A 218 8.59 -15.12 -3.86
C GLN A 218 8.74 -15.71 -2.46
N ALA A 219 8.08 -16.81 -2.14
CA ALA A 219 7.83 -17.27 -0.78
C ALA A 219 9.04 -17.86 -0.03
N ALA A 220 10.14 -18.20 -0.70
CA ALA A 220 11.29 -18.81 -0.04
C ALA A 220 12.25 -17.75 0.53
N ALA A 221 12.37 -17.68 1.87
CA ALA A 221 13.37 -16.85 2.53
C ALA A 221 14.78 -17.43 2.36
N ASP A 222 15.78 -16.58 2.18
CA ASP A 222 17.18 -16.96 2.21
C ASP A 222 17.72 -16.92 3.66
N PRO A 223 18.03 -18.05 4.27
CA PRO A 223 18.54 -18.10 5.64
C PRO A 223 19.85 -17.30 5.83
N ALA A 224 20.65 -17.12 4.78
CA ALA A 224 21.89 -16.36 4.84
C ALA A 224 21.63 -14.82 4.97
N LEU A 225 20.42 -14.37 4.62
CA LEU A 225 19.99 -12.97 4.73
C LEU A 225 19.16 -12.71 6.00
N ALA A 226 18.87 -13.75 6.80
CA ALA A 226 18.16 -13.59 8.05
C ALA A 226 18.86 -12.57 8.98
N ILE A 227 18.07 -11.81 9.74
CA ILE A 227 18.61 -10.85 10.72
C ILE A 227 19.53 -11.60 11.70
N GLY A 228 20.77 -11.14 11.83
CA GLY A 228 21.79 -11.74 12.68
C GLY A 228 22.64 -12.82 11.98
N ALA A 229 22.23 -13.33 10.81
CA ALA A 229 23.04 -14.24 9.98
C ALA A 229 23.75 -13.50 8.83
N ALA A 230 23.17 -12.40 8.35
CA ALA A 230 23.71 -11.61 7.26
C ALA A 230 25.11 -11.03 7.61
N PRO A 231 26.05 -10.97 6.63
CA PRO A 231 27.39 -10.41 6.85
C PRO A 231 27.34 -8.96 7.36
N ALA A 232 28.35 -8.56 8.10
CA ALA A 232 28.49 -7.17 8.56
C ALA A 232 28.51 -6.19 7.36
N GLY A 233 27.70 -5.14 7.45
CA GLY A 233 27.53 -4.14 6.39
C GLY A 233 26.51 -4.52 5.31
N ASN A 234 25.86 -5.68 5.41
CA ASN A 234 24.73 -6.02 4.55
C ASN A 234 23.58 -5.03 4.79
N ARG A 235 22.96 -4.61 3.69
CA ARG A 235 21.83 -3.66 3.71
C ARG A 235 20.51 -4.31 3.30
N HIS A 236 20.51 -5.62 3.10
CA HIS A 236 19.32 -6.40 2.80
C HIS A 236 19.19 -7.55 3.81
N HIS A 237 18.03 -7.63 4.45
CA HIS A 237 17.71 -8.64 5.46
C HIS A 237 16.40 -9.32 5.12
N GLU A 238 16.22 -10.55 5.59
CA GLU A 238 14.97 -11.29 5.45
C GLU A 238 14.44 -11.76 6.81
N TYR A 239 13.12 -11.83 6.93
CA TYR A 239 12.45 -12.31 8.13
C TYR A 239 11.27 -13.21 7.76
N GLU A 240 11.26 -14.41 8.33
CA GLU A 240 10.18 -15.38 8.13
C GLU A 240 9.04 -15.15 9.12
N GLY A 241 7.83 -14.94 8.60
CA GLY A 241 6.60 -14.80 9.38
C GLY A 241 6.21 -13.38 9.74
N SER A 242 5.21 -13.27 10.61
CA SER A 242 4.57 -12.02 11.04
C SER A 242 4.56 -11.82 12.56
N ASP A 243 5.53 -12.38 13.27
CA ASP A 243 5.71 -12.12 14.71
C ASP A 243 6.39 -10.76 14.92
N TRP A 244 5.55 -9.74 15.04
CA TRP A 244 5.98 -8.35 15.16
C TRP A 244 6.71 -8.03 16.45
N ILE A 245 6.37 -8.71 17.57
CA ILE A 245 7.07 -8.52 18.85
C ILE A 245 8.52 -8.97 18.73
N ARG A 246 8.74 -10.15 18.17
CA ARG A 246 10.08 -10.66 17.92
C ARG A 246 10.83 -9.78 16.92
N LEU A 247 10.18 -9.37 15.83
CA LEU A 247 10.79 -8.55 14.79
C LEU A 247 11.28 -7.20 15.33
N ALA A 248 10.50 -6.51 16.17
CA ALA A 248 10.90 -5.23 16.78
C ALA A 248 12.19 -5.37 17.61
N GLY A 249 12.32 -6.48 18.35
CA GLY A 249 13.56 -6.81 19.05
C GLY A 249 14.75 -6.98 18.11
N LEU A 250 14.58 -7.70 17.00
CA LEU A 250 15.63 -7.96 16.01
C LEU A 250 16.02 -6.70 15.23
N ILE A 251 15.09 -5.85 14.81
CA ILE A 251 15.38 -4.57 14.13
C ILE A 251 16.35 -3.73 14.97
N SER A 252 16.24 -3.77 16.28
CA SER A 252 17.09 -3.01 17.18
C SER A 252 18.54 -3.50 17.23
N THR A 253 18.86 -4.64 16.65
CA THR A 253 20.22 -5.17 16.53
C THR A 253 20.90 -4.78 15.20
N LEU A 254 20.14 -4.23 14.24
CA LEU A 254 20.62 -3.71 12.96
C LEU A 254 21.15 -2.28 13.12
#